data_9b727503e71b93a022e2d1b545fded97
#
_entry.id   9b727503e71b93a022e2d1b545fded97
#
_cell.length_a   1.000
_cell.length_b   1.000
_cell.length_c   1.000
_cell.angle_alpha   90.00
_cell.angle_beta   90.00
_cell.angle_gamma   90.00
#
_symmetry.space_group_name_H-M   'P 1'
#
loop_
_entity.id
_entity.type
_entity.pdbx_description
1 polymer ?
#
loop_
_entity_poly.entity_id
_entity_poly.type
_entity_poly.pdbx_seq_one_letter_code
_entity_poly.pdbx_strand_id
1 'polypeptide(L)'
;MTRPLKIAIIAGEESGDLLGADLVAALRANRPDRDIALSGVGGENLRGQGLQSLFDPSEIALMGITAILAKLPRLISLIGRTAAHIVAEKPDCLIIIDNPDFTHRVARKVRSADQSIPIINYVCPSVWAWRPGRAKAMASYIDHVLAILPFEPRVLSELDGPPATFVGHRLAQDARILEAAGDQSRREAMRQAG
;
A
#
# COMPACT_ATOMS: atom_id res chain seq x y z
N MET A 1 0.42 -1.90 -30.71
CA MET A 1 0.08 -2.32 -29.34
C MET A 1 0.92 -1.50 -28.37
N THR A 2 0.32 -0.82 -27.43
CA THR A 2 1.04 -0.08 -26.39
C THR A 2 1.71 -1.06 -25.44
N ARG A 3 2.92 -0.77 -24.98
CA ARG A 3 3.62 -1.56 -23.98
C ARG A 3 2.77 -1.70 -22.71
N PRO A 4 2.69 -2.89 -22.09
CA PRO A 4 1.98 -3.05 -20.82
C PRO A 4 2.55 -2.14 -19.74
N LEU A 5 1.69 -1.64 -18.85
CA LEU A 5 2.09 -0.90 -17.65
C LEU A 5 2.61 -1.91 -16.62
N LYS A 6 3.89 -1.83 -16.30
CA LYS A 6 4.52 -2.69 -15.31
C LYS A 6 4.39 -2.06 -13.91
N ILE A 7 3.71 -2.72 -13.00
CA ILE A 7 3.53 -2.26 -11.62
C ILE A 7 4.14 -3.29 -10.69
N ALA A 8 5.12 -2.88 -9.88
CA ALA A 8 5.56 -3.67 -8.74
C ALA A 8 4.69 -3.32 -7.53
N ILE A 9 4.13 -4.34 -6.86
CA ILE A 9 3.29 -4.16 -5.66
C ILE A 9 3.86 -4.97 -4.51
N ILE A 10 3.92 -4.37 -3.32
CA ILE A 10 4.28 -5.07 -2.09
C ILE A 10 3.16 -4.87 -1.07
N ALA A 11 2.47 -5.95 -0.73
CA ALA A 11 1.49 -6.03 0.34
C ALA A 11 1.87 -7.17 1.28
N GLY A 12 2.14 -6.85 2.54
CA GLY A 12 2.63 -7.82 3.53
C GLY A 12 1.55 -8.42 4.43
N GLU A 13 0.34 -7.88 4.38
CA GLU A 13 -0.79 -8.26 5.21
C GLU A 13 -2.06 -8.40 4.37
N GLU A 14 -3.04 -9.15 4.87
CA GLU A 14 -4.30 -9.42 4.16
C GLU A 14 -5.05 -8.13 3.81
N SER A 15 -5.07 -7.16 4.72
CA SER A 15 -5.67 -5.83 4.48
C SER A 15 -5.02 -5.10 3.31
N GLY A 16 -3.69 -5.11 3.26
CA GLY A 16 -2.92 -4.50 2.19
C GLY A 16 -3.07 -5.24 0.86
N ASP A 17 -3.15 -6.57 0.90
CA ASP A 17 -3.38 -7.43 -0.27
C ASP A 17 -4.72 -7.12 -0.94
N LEU A 18 -5.77 -6.97 -0.12
CA LEU A 18 -7.10 -6.62 -0.58
C LEU A 18 -7.14 -5.19 -1.19
N LEU A 19 -6.51 -4.21 -0.52
CA LEU A 19 -6.38 -2.85 -1.05
C LEU A 19 -5.63 -2.82 -2.38
N GLY A 20 -4.56 -3.60 -2.50
CA GLY A 20 -3.79 -3.72 -3.73
C GLY A 20 -4.60 -4.32 -4.87
N ALA A 21 -5.40 -5.35 -4.59
CA ALA A 21 -6.27 -5.98 -5.57
C ALA A 21 -7.37 -5.02 -6.05
N ASP A 22 -8.03 -4.30 -5.13
CA ASP A 22 -9.03 -3.28 -5.46
C ASP A 22 -8.42 -2.17 -6.34
N LEU A 23 -7.20 -1.71 -6.02
CA LEU A 23 -6.48 -0.71 -6.80
C LEU A 23 -6.21 -1.20 -8.24
N VAL A 24 -5.71 -2.44 -8.39
CA VAL A 24 -5.45 -3.03 -9.72
C VAL A 24 -6.74 -3.20 -10.52
N ALA A 25 -7.81 -3.66 -9.89
CA ALA A 25 -9.13 -3.78 -10.53
C ALA A 25 -9.64 -2.42 -11.02
N ALA A 26 -9.54 -1.38 -10.18
CA ALA A 26 -9.91 -0.02 -10.54
C ALA A 26 -9.06 0.53 -11.69
N LEU A 27 -7.75 0.30 -11.68
CA LEU A 27 -6.86 0.72 -12.77
C LEU A 27 -7.25 0.05 -14.09
N ARG A 28 -7.54 -1.24 -14.10
CA ARG A 28 -7.99 -1.97 -15.30
C ARG A 28 -9.33 -1.45 -15.81
N ALA A 29 -10.28 -1.19 -14.91
CA ALA A 29 -11.58 -0.65 -15.28
C ALA A 29 -11.47 0.75 -15.91
N ASN A 30 -10.58 1.60 -15.40
CA ASN A 30 -10.37 2.95 -15.90
C ASN A 30 -9.43 3.03 -17.13
N ARG A 31 -8.63 2.00 -17.39
CA ARG A 31 -7.69 1.93 -18.51
C ARG A 31 -7.78 0.59 -19.24
N PRO A 32 -8.96 0.30 -19.85
CA PRO A 32 -9.18 -0.95 -20.59
C PRO A 32 -8.32 -1.05 -21.85
N ASP A 33 -7.79 0.07 -22.30
CA ASP A 33 -6.87 0.19 -23.45
C ASP A 33 -5.45 -0.29 -23.15
N ARG A 34 -5.12 -0.59 -21.88
CA ARG A 34 -3.75 -0.86 -21.47
C ARG A 34 -3.64 -2.09 -20.56
N ASP A 35 -2.84 -3.04 -20.98
CA ASP A 35 -2.50 -4.20 -20.15
C ASP A 35 -1.68 -3.78 -18.93
N ILE A 36 -1.92 -4.43 -17.79
CA ILE A 36 -1.18 -4.23 -16.54
C ILE A 36 -0.46 -5.53 -16.18
N ALA A 37 0.86 -5.48 -16.17
CA ALA A 37 1.74 -6.55 -15.71
C ALA A 37 2.14 -6.29 -14.26
N LEU A 38 1.92 -7.29 -13.38
CA LEU A 38 2.19 -7.20 -11.94
C LEU A 38 3.42 -8.01 -11.56
N SER A 39 4.22 -7.49 -10.65
CA SER A 39 5.32 -8.19 -9.98
C SER A 39 5.39 -7.80 -8.50
N GLY A 40 6.10 -8.57 -7.67
CA GLY A 40 6.33 -8.22 -6.27
C GLY A 40 5.83 -9.24 -5.25
N VAL A 41 5.21 -8.78 -4.18
CA VAL A 41 4.75 -9.62 -3.05
C VAL A 41 3.30 -9.32 -2.73
N GLY A 42 2.47 -10.35 -2.64
CA GLY A 42 1.05 -10.23 -2.30
C GLY A 42 0.41 -11.58 -2.03
N GLY A 43 -0.76 -11.55 -1.44
CA GLY A 43 -1.56 -12.70 -1.07
C GLY A 43 -2.50 -13.17 -2.19
N GLU A 44 -3.60 -13.81 -1.78
CA GLU A 44 -4.54 -14.43 -2.71
C GLU A 44 -5.34 -13.41 -3.54
N ASN A 45 -5.67 -12.24 -2.98
CA ASN A 45 -6.41 -11.21 -3.69
C ASN A 45 -5.59 -10.64 -4.87
N LEU A 46 -4.32 -10.30 -4.65
CA LEU A 46 -3.41 -9.85 -5.71
C LEU A 46 -3.06 -10.99 -6.69
N ARG A 47 -2.96 -12.25 -6.22
CA ARG A 47 -2.82 -13.41 -7.11
C ARG A 47 -4.03 -13.55 -8.04
N GLY A 48 -5.24 -13.32 -7.53
CA GLY A 48 -6.46 -13.24 -8.34
C GLY A 48 -6.42 -12.14 -9.41
N GLN A 49 -5.59 -11.11 -9.20
CA GLN A 49 -5.28 -10.07 -10.19
C GLN A 49 -4.07 -10.41 -11.07
N GLY A 50 -3.54 -11.64 -11.02
CA GLY A 50 -2.43 -12.09 -11.87
C GLY A 50 -1.03 -11.82 -11.31
N LEU A 51 -0.89 -11.41 -10.05
CA LEU A 51 0.41 -11.30 -9.39
C LEU A 51 0.99 -12.69 -9.13
N GLN A 52 2.24 -12.91 -9.54
CA GLN A 52 3.05 -14.04 -9.07
C GLN A 52 3.94 -13.55 -7.93
N SER A 53 3.54 -13.88 -6.68
CA SER A 53 4.26 -13.43 -5.49
C SER A 53 5.65 -14.07 -5.39
N LEU A 54 6.66 -13.27 -5.06
CA LEU A 54 8.06 -13.72 -4.89
C LEU A 54 8.25 -14.72 -3.75
N PHE A 55 7.38 -14.66 -2.75
CA PHE A 55 7.33 -15.57 -1.60
C PHE A 55 5.95 -15.44 -0.93
N ASP A 56 5.68 -16.30 0.04
CA ASP A 56 4.44 -16.23 0.82
C ASP A 56 4.46 -15.02 1.76
N PRO A 57 3.47 -14.08 1.66
CA PRO A 57 3.42 -12.90 2.53
C PRO A 57 3.36 -13.24 4.02
N SER A 58 2.93 -14.44 4.40
CA SER A 58 2.96 -14.89 5.79
C SER A 58 4.38 -14.90 6.40
N GLU A 59 5.42 -14.97 5.57
CA GLU A 59 6.82 -14.89 6.04
C GLU A 59 7.15 -13.51 6.65
N ILE A 60 6.43 -12.46 6.28
CA ILE A 60 6.63 -11.08 6.75
C ILE A 60 5.51 -10.57 7.66
N ALA A 61 4.36 -11.24 7.70
CA ALA A 61 3.21 -10.88 8.53
C ALA A 61 3.37 -11.26 10.02
N LEU A 62 4.26 -12.19 10.34
CA LEU A 62 4.40 -12.77 11.68
C LEU A 62 5.42 -12.00 12.53
N MET A 63 4.96 -11.01 13.30
CA MET A 63 5.84 -10.24 14.17
C MET A 63 5.33 -10.08 15.60
N GLY A 64 5.56 -11.11 16.43
CA GLY A 64 5.68 -10.90 17.88
C GLY A 64 7.12 -10.52 18.24
N ILE A 65 7.33 -9.73 19.29
CA ILE A 65 8.64 -9.13 19.66
C ILE A 65 9.75 -10.20 19.83
N THR A 66 9.45 -11.36 20.39
CA THR A 66 10.40 -12.46 20.61
C THR A 66 10.76 -13.22 19.33
N ALA A 67 9.86 -13.27 18.35
CA ALA A 67 10.09 -13.91 17.05
C ALA A 67 10.93 -13.06 16.09
N ILE A 68 11.01 -11.75 16.32
CA ILE A 68 11.73 -10.80 15.47
C ILE A 68 13.23 -11.10 15.43
N LEU A 69 13.87 -11.34 16.58
CA LEU A 69 15.32 -11.55 16.65
C LEU A 69 15.76 -12.81 15.91
N ALA A 70 15.03 -13.91 16.05
CA ALA A 70 15.36 -15.17 15.39
C ALA A 70 15.13 -15.12 13.87
N LYS A 71 14.19 -14.29 13.40
CA LYS A 71 13.82 -14.15 11.97
C LYS A 71 14.49 -12.98 11.26
N LEU A 72 15.25 -12.15 11.97
CA LEU A 72 15.89 -10.94 11.42
C LEU A 72 16.80 -11.25 10.19
N PRO A 73 17.66 -12.28 10.18
CA PRO A 73 18.46 -12.60 8.99
C PRO A 73 17.59 -12.95 7.78
N ARG A 74 16.50 -13.70 7.98
CA ARG A 74 15.54 -14.04 6.93
C ARG A 74 14.85 -12.80 6.38
N LEU A 75 14.39 -11.91 7.26
CA LEU A 75 13.74 -10.64 6.88
C LEU A 75 14.68 -9.76 6.05
N ILE A 76 15.93 -9.61 6.47
CA ILE A 76 16.96 -8.86 5.73
C ILE A 76 17.17 -9.47 4.34
N SER A 77 17.24 -10.79 4.25
CA SER A 77 17.37 -11.51 2.98
C SER A 77 16.17 -11.26 2.06
N LEU A 78 14.93 -11.34 2.59
CA LEU A 78 13.71 -11.10 1.84
C LEU A 78 13.65 -9.65 1.34
N ILE A 79 14.00 -8.66 2.18
CA ILE A 79 14.09 -7.26 1.78
C ILE A 79 15.09 -7.08 0.63
N GLY A 80 16.27 -7.70 0.73
CA GLY A 80 17.30 -7.63 -0.31
C GLY A 80 16.85 -8.26 -1.63
N ARG A 81 16.28 -9.46 -1.58
CA ARG A 81 15.76 -10.19 -2.75
C ARG A 81 14.64 -9.43 -3.44
N THR A 82 13.68 -8.91 -2.66
CA THR A 82 12.56 -8.14 -3.21
C THR A 82 13.04 -6.87 -3.90
N ALA A 83 13.94 -6.11 -3.28
CA ALA A 83 14.49 -4.90 -3.89
C ALA A 83 15.28 -5.22 -5.18
N ALA A 84 16.12 -6.24 -5.17
CA ALA A 84 16.89 -6.65 -6.34
C ALA A 84 15.98 -7.09 -7.50
N HIS A 85 14.92 -7.84 -7.21
CA HIS A 85 13.93 -8.24 -8.22
C HIS A 85 13.24 -7.01 -8.84
N ILE A 86 12.76 -6.07 -8.01
CA ILE A 86 12.07 -4.86 -8.50
C ILE A 86 13.00 -4.04 -9.42
N VAL A 87 14.25 -3.84 -9.00
CA VAL A 87 15.24 -3.10 -9.81
C VAL A 87 15.51 -3.81 -11.13
N ALA A 88 15.58 -5.15 -11.15
CA ALA A 88 15.80 -5.93 -12.37
C ALA A 88 14.60 -5.86 -13.32
N GLU A 89 13.37 -5.89 -12.81
CA GLU A 89 12.13 -5.81 -13.60
C GLU A 89 11.88 -4.44 -14.22
N LYS A 90 12.49 -3.39 -13.68
CA LYS A 90 12.32 -1.98 -14.11
C LYS A 90 10.83 -1.63 -14.28
N PRO A 91 10.02 -1.66 -13.23
CA PRO A 91 8.61 -1.32 -13.31
C PRO A 91 8.43 0.17 -13.60
N ASP A 92 7.26 0.52 -14.13
CA ASP A 92 6.85 1.92 -14.32
C ASP A 92 6.58 2.62 -12.98
N CYS A 93 6.21 1.85 -11.94
CA CYS A 93 6.19 2.30 -10.55
C CYS A 93 6.25 1.12 -9.56
N LEU A 94 6.71 1.42 -8.35
CA LEU A 94 6.59 0.56 -7.17
C LEU A 94 5.49 1.11 -6.28
N ILE A 95 4.52 0.27 -5.93
CA ILE A 95 3.48 0.58 -4.94
C ILE A 95 3.73 -0.26 -3.69
N ILE A 96 3.95 0.40 -2.57
CA ILE A 96 4.05 -0.26 -1.26
C ILE A 96 2.77 -0.02 -0.48
N ILE A 97 2.24 -1.07 0.16
CA ILE A 97 0.96 -1.02 0.87
C ILE A 97 1.15 -1.56 2.26
N ASP A 98 0.90 -0.71 3.27
CA ASP A 98 0.97 -1.06 4.69
C ASP A 98 2.30 -1.72 5.11
N ASN A 99 2.37 -2.40 6.27
CA ASN A 99 3.56 -3.11 6.80
C ASN A 99 4.87 -2.30 6.65
N PRO A 100 4.98 -1.11 7.27
CA PRO A 100 6.09 -0.19 7.01
C PRO A 100 7.46 -0.72 7.42
N ASP A 101 7.52 -1.71 8.31
CA ASP A 101 8.78 -2.30 8.75
C ASP A 101 9.45 -3.16 7.66
N PHE A 102 8.67 -3.71 6.74
CA PHE A 102 9.17 -4.40 5.56
C PHE A 102 9.18 -3.48 4.34
N THR A 103 8.02 -2.93 3.98
CA THR A 103 7.79 -2.25 2.71
C THR A 103 8.65 -1.00 2.55
N HIS A 104 8.80 -0.18 3.60
CA HIS A 104 9.66 1.01 3.55
C HIS A 104 11.16 0.67 3.49
N ARG A 105 11.58 -0.48 4.04
CA ARG A 105 12.98 -0.91 3.90
C ARG A 105 13.28 -1.36 2.47
N VAL A 106 12.34 -2.03 1.82
CA VAL A 106 12.44 -2.37 0.38
C VAL A 106 12.48 -1.09 -0.44
N ALA A 107 11.56 -0.16 -0.22
CA ALA A 107 11.48 1.12 -0.93
C ALA A 107 12.80 1.90 -0.87
N ARG A 108 13.42 2.00 0.32
CA ARG A 108 14.74 2.65 0.46
C ARG A 108 15.84 1.95 -0.33
N LYS A 109 15.86 0.61 -0.34
CA LYS A 109 16.84 -0.14 -1.14
C LYS A 109 16.64 0.03 -2.64
N VAL A 110 15.39 0.03 -3.10
CA VAL A 110 15.05 0.31 -4.50
C VAL A 110 15.50 1.73 -4.86
N ARG A 111 15.14 2.74 -4.07
CA ARG A 111 15.55 4.13 -4.30
C ARG A 111 17.07 4.31 -4.34
N SER A 112 17.79 3.59 -3.47
CA SER A 112 19.26 3.65 -3.45
C SER A 112 19.91 2.98 -4.65
N ALA A 113 19.25 1.98 -5.25
CA ALA A 113 19.77 1.24 -6.40
C ALA A 113 19.33 1.83 -7.74
N ASP A 114 18.11 2.35 -7.82
CA ASP A 114 17.56 2.98 -9.02
C ASP A 114 16.63 4.15 -8.62
N GLN A 115 17.08 5.37 -8.89
CA GLN A 115 16.34 6.59 -8.57
C GLN A 115 15.22 6.88 -9.57
N SER A 116 15.20 6.22 -10.72
CA SER A 116 14.23 6.46 -11.78
C SER A 116 12.88 5.79 -11.55
N ILE A 117 12.80 4.81 -10.64
CA ILE A 117 11.57 4.09 -10.33
C ILE A 117 10.70 4.95 -9.40
N PRO A 118 9.52 5.43 -9.83
CA PRO A 118 8.59 6.12 -8.95
C PRO A 118 8.09 5.19 -7.84
N ILE A 119 8.08 5.68 -6.59
CA ILE A 119 7.65 4.90 -5.42
C ILE A 119 6.44 5.56 -4.78
N ILE A 120 5.32 4.83 -4.77
CA ILE A 120 4.04 5.27 -4.23
C ILE A 120 3.77 4.49 -2.95
N ASN A 121 3.45 5.19 -1.87
CA ASN A 121 2.99 4.57 -0.63
C ASN A 121 1.47 4.65 -0.53
N TYR A 122 0.79 3.54 -0.53
CA TYR A 122 -0.65 3.46 -0.30
C TYR A 122 -0.91 3.11 1.16
N VAL A 123 -1.78 3.85 1.81
CA VAL A 123 -1.98 3.93 3.28
C VAL A 123 -0.83 4.64 3.99
N CYS A 124 -1.09 5.89 4.39
CA CYS A 124 -0.13 6.71 5.13
C CYS A 124 0.18 6.06 6.49
N PRO A 125 1.45 5.86 6.86
CA PRO A 125 1.77 5.52 8.23
C PRO A 125 1.26 6.59 9.20
N SER A 126 0.80 6.20 10.39
CA SER A 126 0.20 7.11 11.40
C SER A 126 1.23 8.09 12.00
N VAL A 127 1.94 8.84 11.15
CA VAL A 127 2.97 9.82 11.54
C VAL A 127 2.40 10.96 12.38
N TRP A 128 1.12 11.22 12.25
CA TRP A 128 0.37 12.21 13.00
C TRP A 128 0.08 11.79 14.46
N ALA A 129 0.06 10.49 14.75
CA ALA A 129 -0.18 9.97 16.09
C ALA A 129 1.14 9.74 16.85
N TRP A 130 2.20 9.33 16.15
CA TRP A 130 3.47 8.99 16.77
C TRP A 130 4.60 9.02 15.72
N ARG A 131 5.84 9.36 16.14
CA ARG A 131 7.03 9.45 15.27
C ARG A 131 6.87 10.42 14.08
N PRO A 132 6.55 11.71 14.31
CA PRO A 132 6.36 12.68 13.23
C PRO A 132 7.59 12.83 12.32
N GLY A 133 8.81 12.66 12.84
CA GLY A 133 10.02 12.67 12.03
C GLY A 133 10.10 11.60 10.94
N ARG A 134 9.23 10.57 10.98
CA ARG A 134 9.11 9.58 9.90
C ARG A 134 8.58 10.22 8.62
N ALA A 135 7.67 11.22 8.71
CA ALA A 135 7.13 11.91 7.54
C ALA A 135 8.26 12.53 6.70
N LYS A 136 9.12 13.33 7.33
CA LYS A 136 10.28 13.94 6.68
C LYS A 136 11.25 12.89 6.11
N ALA A 137 11.51 11.82 6.85
CA ALA A 137 12.36 10.74 6.36
C ALA A 137 11.79 10.04 5.12
N MET A 138 10.47 9.93 5.01
CA MET A 138 9.78 9.33 3.84
C MET A 138 10.01 10.15 2.57
N ALA A 139 10.07 11.47 2.64
CA ALA A 139 10.27 12.35 1.48
C ALA A 139 11.55 12.04 0.67
N SER A 140 12.54 11.36 1.29
CA SER A 140 13.77 10.98 0.59
C SER A 140 13.66 9.74 -0.30
N TYR A 141 12.59 8.95 -0.19
CA TYR A 141 12.44 7.69 -0.93
C TYR A 141 11.02 7.39 -1.40
N ILE A 142 10.01 8.14 -0.98
CA ILE A 142 8.62 8.06 -1.44
C ILE A 142 8.32 9.29 -2.28
N ASP A 143 7.82 9.09 -3.49
CA ASP A 143 7.45 10.19 -4.38
C ASP A 143 6.04 10.69 -4.13
N HIS A 144 5.12 9.80 -3.72
CA HIS A 144 3.73 10.17 -3.46
C HIS A 144 3.06 9.23 -2.45
N VAL A 145 2.10 9.76 -1.69
CA VAL A 145 1.28 8.98 -0.75
C VAL A 145 -0.18 9.01 -1.20
N LEU A 146 -0.80 7.83 -1.30
CA LEU A 146 -2.25 7.68 -1.43
C LEU A 146 -2.82 7.57 -0.01
N ALA A 147 -3.38 8.65 0.47
CA ALA A 147 -3.88 8.81 1.84
C ALA A 147 -5.34 8.33 1.94
N ILE A 148 -5.66 7.56 2.99
CA ILE A 148 -7.03 7.04 3.20
C ILE A 148 -7.87 7.89 4.15
N LEU A 149 -7.24 8.85 4.85
CA LEU A 149 -7.94 9.79 5.73
C LEU A 149 -7.81 11.23 5.19
N PRO A 150 -8.88 12.04 5.23
CA PRO A 150 -8.93 13.33 4.54
C PRO A 150 -7.95 14.38 5.10
N PHE A 151 -7.49 14.22 6.33
CA PHE A 151 -6.56 15.16 6.97
C PHE A 151 -5.08 14.84 6.72
N GLU A 152 -4.74 13.63 6.30
CA GLU A 152 -3.35 13.14 6.14
C GLU A 152 -2.52 13.97 5.16
N PRO A 153 -3.05 14.41 3.98
CA PRO A 153 -2.26 15.24 3.07
C PRO A 153 -1.77 16.54 3.70
N ARG A 154 -2.63 17.20 4.51
CA ARG A 154 -2.25 18.40 5.23
C ARG A 154 -1.18 18.12 6.27
N VAL A 155 -1.35 17.08 7.07
CA VAL A 155 -0.37 16.69 8.11
C VAL A 155 0.97 16.32 7.50
N LEU A 156 1.00 15.57 6.39
CA LEU A 156 2.25 15.26 5.70
C LEU A 156 2.96 16.54 5.20
N SER A 157 2.22 17.49 4.66
CA SER A 157 2.78 18.78 4.25
C SER A 157 3.35 19.57 5.42
N GLU A 158 2.65 19.62 6.56
CA GLU A 158 3.10 20.31 7.78
C GLU A 158 4.35 19.65 8.42
N LEU A 159 4.59 18.36 8.15
CA LEU A 159 5.72 17.57 8.66
C LEU A 159 6.87 17.40 7.64
N ASP A 160 6.94 18.21 6.59
CA ASP A 160 7.92 18.09 5.50
C ASP A 160 7.94 16.67 4.86
N GLY A 161 6.78 16.00 4.83
CA GLY A 161 6.62 14.67 4.25
C GLY A 161 6.45 14.69 2.72
N PRO A 162 6.30 13.50 2.10
CA PRO A 162 6.03 13.41 0.67
C PRO A 162 4.67 14.04 0.32
N PRO A 163 4.48 14.50 -0.93
CA PRO A 163 3.18 14.92 -1.42
C PRO A 163 2.16 13.79 -1.30
N ALA A 164 0.91 14.12 -0.98
CA ALA A 164 -0.14 13.14 -0.77
C ALA A 164 -1.45 13.54 -1.41
N THR A 165 -2.23 12.53 -1.83
CA THR A 165 -3.60 12.70 -2.31
C THR A 165 -4.54 11.86 -1.45
N PHE A 166 -5.63 12.45 -0.98
CA PHE A 166 -6.70 11.71 -0.33
C PHE A 166 -7.48 10.91 -1.38
N VAL A 167 -7.50 9.59 -1.23
CA VAL A 167 -8.16 8.67 -2.17
C VAL A 167 -9.40 7.99 -1.56
N GLY A 168 -9.70 8.27 -0.30
CA GLY A 168 -10.80 7.65 0.43
C GLY A 168 -10.43 6.31 1.07
N HIS A 169 -11.27 5.91 2.00
CA HIS A 169 -11.13 4.63 2.70
C HIS A 169 -12.03 3.59 2.04
N ARG A 170 -11.52 2.38 1.81
CA ARG A 170 -12.25 1.27 1.19
C ARG A 170 -13.62 1.01 1.82
N LEU A 171 -13.71 1.06 3.15
CA LEU A 171 -14.97 0.85 3.88
C LEU A 171 -16.05 1.88 3.57
N ALA A 172 -15.72 3.04 3.02
CA ALA A 172 -16.70 4.04 2.60
C ALA A 172 -17.55 3.58 1.40
N GLN A 173 -17.15 2.52 0.72
CA GLN A 173 -17.87 1.91 -0.41
C GLN A 173 -18.38 0.50 -0.10
N ASP A 174 -18.20 0.00 1.13
CA ASP A 174 -18.73 -1.33 1.51
C ASP A 174 -20.25 -1.28 1.64
N ALA A 175 -20.95 -2.05 0.80
CA ALA A 175 -22.42 -2.08 0.74
C ALA A 175 -23.05 -2.37 2.09
N ARG A 176 -22.47 -3.26 2.91
CA ARG A 176 -22.98 -3.63 4.24
C ARG A 176 -22.88 -2.47 5.22
N ILE A 177 -21.79 -1.67 5.13
CA ILE A 177 -21.61 -0.48 5.96
C ILE A 177 -22.58 0.62 5.54
N LEU A 178 -22.77 0.80 4.24
CA LEU A 178 -23.74 1.77 3.70
C LEU A 178 -25.18 1.41 4.07
N GLU A 179 -25.56 0.13 4.00
CA GLU A 179 -26.86 -0.37 4.46
C GLU A 179 -27.04 -0.12 5.96
N ALA A 180 -26.06 -0.51 6.79
CA ALA A 180 -26.12 -0.32 8.23
C ALA A 180 -26.24 1.15 8.63
N ALA A 181 -25.51 2.05 7.94
CA ALA A 181 -25.60 3.49 8.15
C ALA A 181 -26.98 4.04 7.74
N GLY A 182 -27.56 3.55 6.63
CA GLY A 182 -28.91 3.89 6.19
C GLY A 182 -29.98 3.47 7.19
N ASP A 183 -29.88 2.28 7.75
CA ASP A 183 -30.81 1.76 8.76
C ASP A 183 -30.70 2.53 10.09
N GLN A 184 -29.49 2.93 10.50
CA GLN A 184 -29.31 3.74 11.69
C GLN A 184 -29.95 5.12 11.52
N SER A 185 -29.75 5.77 10.39
CA SER A 185 -30.37 7.07 10.08
C SER A 185 -31.90 6.99 10.06
N ARG A 186 -32.48 5.91 9.54
CA ARG A 186 -33.94 5.64 9.59
C ARG A 186 -34.45 5.48 11.02
N ARG A 187 -33.73 4.72 11.85
CA ARG A 187 -34.10 4.52 13.29
C ARG A 187 -34.01 5.81 14.10
N GLU A 188 -33.03 6.65 13.84
CA GLU A 188 -32.89 7.97 14.48
C GLU A 188 -34.00 8.92 14.04
N ALA A 189 -34.34 8.96 12.75
CA ALA A 189 -35.48 9.75 12.25
C ALA A 189 -36.82 9.32 12.85
N MET A 190 -37.06 8.01 12.99
CA MET A 190 -38.26 7.48 13.65
C MET A 190 -38.34 7.84 15.14
N ARG A 191 -37.19 7.87 15.85
CA ARG A 191 -37.16 8.28 17.28
C ARG A 191 -37.39 9.76 17.48
N GLN A 192 -37.08 10.59 16.49
CA GLN A 192 -37.31 12.05 16.56
C GLN A 192 -38.73 12.45 16.12
N ALA A 193 -39.46 11.57 15.42
CA ALA A 193 -40.81 11.80 14.92
C ALA A 193 -41.91 11.27 15.85
N GLY A 194 -41.60 10.57 16.93
CA GLY A 194 -42.53 10.03 17.96
C GLY A 194 -42.34 10.68 19.31
#